data_3e30288c73a468bbd0b703891b224c91
#
_entry.id   3e30288c73a468bbd0b703891b224c91
#
_cell.length_a   1.000
_cell.length_b   1.000
_cell.length_c   1.000
_cell.angle_alpha   90.00
_cell.angle_beta   90.00
_cell.angle_gamma   90.00
#
_symmetry.space_group_name_H-M   'P 1'
#
loop_
_entity.id
_entity.type
_entity.pdbx_description
1 polymer ?
#
loop_
_entity_poly.entity_id
_entity_poly.type
_entity_poly.pdbx_seq_one_letter_code
_entity_poly.pdbx_strand_id
1 'polypeptide(L)'
;MPCPLSNYKILMNTPAQHAKFVKLTTEPVGRLVTGLAVPAMVSMLVTGIYNLVDTFFVGQINTQSVAALGIVFSYMSIVQSIAFFFGQGAGNYISRMLGHEDSHNAGIMASVGLVSTWLTGAVIAVIGFLFMEPVLLFFGSTATILPYACDYFTFILLGTPFIMSCFTMNNLMRHQGNAVLSMLGIMTGAALNVILDPIFIFGLGLGVKGAGMATALSQMVSFTLMLMLAGKRGGVPISLAKFKPSRQRYRDIAAGGLPSLARQSMMGIAALILNHVAGLYGDSAIASFSVVSRITMLASAAMIGYGQGFQPVCGFNYGAGKFDRVRAAFIHSCKVSTIYCTILAVAGFIFARQLVSLFVESDPEVSRIGAEVLRYQCLSFPLTGYVVMVNMYLQNIRRTVPAVIIAMARQGIFLIPALFLGNWLLGFLGVEIAQAVADTASFLLAIPLGINTLNRMGKE
;
A
#
# COMPACT_ATOMS: atom_id res chain seq x y z
N MET A 1 34.38 -0.02 8.83
CA MET A 1 34.89 -1.29 9.39
C MET A 1 34.35 -2.42 8.53
N PRO A 2 35.18 -3.21 7.88
CA PRO A 2 34.74 -4.38 7.12
C PRO A 2 34.21 -5.44 8.09
N CYS A 3 33.03 -5.96 7.80
CA CYS A 3 32.38 -7.06 8.50
C CYS A 3 33.21 -8.34 8.28
N PRO A 4 33.54 -9.13 9.32
CA PRO A 4 34.31 -10.36 9.15
C PRO A 4 33.49 -11.43 8.46
N LEU A 5 33.72 -11.61 7.15
CA LEU A 5 32.99 -12.52 6.25
C LEU A 5 33.58 -13.94 6.17
N SER A 6 34.19 -14.49 7.21
CA SER A 6 34.94 -15.76 7.01
C SER A 6 34.42 -17.02 7.72
N ASN A 7 33.26 -17.01 8.41
CA ASN A 7 32.82 -18.24 9.10
C ASN A 7 31.29 -18.50 9.15
N TYR A 8 30.47 -17.97 8.25
CA TYR A 8 29.07 -18.37 8.18
C TYR A 8 28.86 -19.45 7.12
N LYS A 9 28.95 -20.71 7.52
CA LYS A 9 28.47 -21.86 6.75
C LYS A 9 26.99 -21.65 6.38
N ILE A 10 26.68 -21.85 5.09
CA ILE A 10 25.38 -21.89 4.44
C ILE A 10 24.27 -22.34 5.38
N LEU A 11 23.42 -21.39 5.83
CA LEU A 11 22.30 -21.60 6.73
C LEU A 11 20.94 -21.72 6.03
N MET A 12 20.94 -22.12 4.75
CA MET A 12 19.72 -22.48 4.05
C MET A 12 19.22 -23.83 4.53
N ASN A 13 18.05 -23.83 5.19
CA ASN A 13 17.54 -25.03 5.88
C ASN A 13 16.84 -26.03 4.92
N THR A 14 16.57 -25.68 3.65
CA THR A 14 15.90 -26.58 2.71
C THR A 14 16.38 -26.40 1.27
N PRO A 15 16.34 -27.49 0.45
CA PRO A 15 16.66 -27.40 -0.98
C PRO A 15 15.78 -26.40 -1.74
N ALA A 16 14.52 -26.23 -1.33
CA ALA A 16 13.60 -25.28 -1.94
C ALA A 16 14.00 -23.81 -1.68
N GLN A 17 14.61 -23.49 -0.53
CA GLN A 17 15.13 -22.15 -0.26
C GLN A 17 16.35 -21.84 -1.12
N HIS A 18 17.24 -22.82 -1.28
CA HIS A 18 18.42 -22.69 -2.17
C HIS A 18 18.01 -22.51 -3.63
N ALA A 19 17.09 -23.34 -4.14
CA ALA A 19 16.57 -23.19 -5.49
C ALA A 19 15.93 -21.80 -5.74
N LYS A 20 15.23 -21.27 -4.75
CA LYS A 20 14.66 -19.92 -4.81
C LYS A 20 15.74 -18.83 -4.81
N PHE A 21 16.76 -18.96 -3.97
CA PHE A 21 17.90 -18.05 -3.97
C PHE A 21 18.60 -18.03 -5.33
N VAL A 22 18.92 -19.20 -5.87
CA VAL A 22 19.51 -19.31 -7.22
C VAL A 22 18.60 -18.63 -8.25
N LYS A 23 17.32 -18.95 -8.27
CA LYS A 23 16.35 -18.32 -9.15
C LYS A 23 16.38 -16.80 -9.08
N LEU A 24 16.23 -16.21 -7.87
CA LEU A 24 16.14 -14.76 -7.67
C LEU A 24 17.48 -14.04 -7.96
N THR A 25 18.60 -14.75 -7.94
CA THR A 25 19.94 -14.17 -8.15
C THR A 25 20.60 -14.52 -9.50
N THR A 26 19.97 -15.35 -10.35
CA THR A 26 20.55 -15.76 -11.64
C THR A 26 19.63 -15.56 -12.84
N GLU A 27 18.29 -15.73 -12.69
CA GLU A 27 17.37 -15.54 -13.82
C GLU A 27 17.43 -14.12 -14.41
N PRO A 28 17.07 -13.93 -15.70
CA PRO A 28 16.99 -12.62 -16.32
C PRO A 28 16.08 -11.66 -15.52
N VAL A 29 16.61 -10.50 -15.18
CA VAL A 29 15.99 -9.55 -14.24
C VAL A 29 14.59 -9.12 -14.68
N GLY A 30 14.39 -8.85 -15.98
CA GLY A 30 13.09 -8.43 -16.51
C GLY A 30 12.01 -9.48 -16.29
N ARG A 31 12.30 -10.75 -16.62
CA ARG A 31 11.36 -11.88 -16.40
C ARG A 31 11.05 -12.06 -14.92
N LEU A 32 12.07 -11.92 -14.07
CA LEU A 32 11.96 -12.11 -12.65
C LEU A 32 11.08 -11.02 -12.00
N VAL A 33 11.35 -9.75 -12.29
CA VAL A 33 10.55 -8.62 -11.78
C VAL A 33 9.11 -8.75 -12.25
N THR A 34 8.87 -8.97 -13.54
CA THR A 34 7.51 -9.11 -14.09
C THR A 34 6.78 -10.30 -13.48
N GLY A 35 7.44 -11.44 -13.33
CA GLY A 35 6.87 -12.65 -12.74
C GLY A 35 6.42 -12.48 -11.28
N LEU A 36 7.07 -11.61 -10.51
CA LEU A 36 6.68 -11.26 -9.14
C LEU A 36 5.71 -10.07 -9.10
N ALA A 37 5.79 -9.17 -10.08
CA ALA A 37 4.96 -7.98 -10.14
C ALA A 37 3.51 -8.30 -10.53
N VAL A 38 3.28 -9.18 -11.51
CA VAL A 38 1.92 -9.52 -11.97
C VAL A 38 1.02 -10.00 -10.82
N PRO A 39 1.43 -10.98 -9.98
CA PRO A 39 0.62 -11.36 -8.83
C PRO A 39 0.39 -10.21 -7.82
N ALA A 40 1.38 -9.35 -7.61
CA ALA A 40 1.25 -8.21 -6.71
C ALA A 40 0.30 -7.14 -7.28
N MET A 41 0.35 -6.87 -8.58
CA MET A 41 -0.60 -5.97 -9.27
C MET A 41 -2.03 -6.50 -9.16
N VAL A 42 -2.24 -7.79 -9.41
CA VAL A 42 -3.56 -8.44 -9.26
C VAL A 42 -4.05 -8.29 -7.82
N SER A 43 -3.21 -8.55 -6.81
CA SER A 43 -3.58 -8.36 -5.41
C SER A 43 -4.04 -6.94 -5.09
N MET A 44 -3.33 -5.93 -5.61
CA MET A 44 -3.67 -4.51 -5.38
C MET A 44 -4.98 -4.13 -6.07
N LEU A 45 -5.20 -4.56 -7.31
CA LEU A 45 -6.44 -4.31 -8.04
C LEU A 45 -7.62 -5.01 -7.38
N VAL A 46 -7.47 -6.27 -6.99
CA VAL A 46 -8.52 -7.03 -6.28
C VAL A 46 -8.90 -6.35 -4.97
N THR A 47 -7.90 -5.85 -4.21
CA THR A 47 -8.16 -5.10 -2.98
C THR A 47 -8.98 -3.83 -3.25
N GLY A 48 -8.69 -3.10 -4.33
CA GLY A 48 -9.49 -1.93 -4.72
C GLY A 48 -10.92 -2.29 -5.12
N ILE A 49 -11.08 -3.36 -5.90
CA ILE A 49 -12.38 -3.80 -6.41
C ILE A 49 -13.28 -4.29 -5.26
N TYR A 50 -12.77 -5.13 -4.34
CA TYR A 50 -13.63 -5.64 -3.28
C TYR A 50 -14.15 -4.53 -2.35
N ASN A 51 -13.36 -3.48 -2.10
CA ASN A 51 -13.84 -2.30 -1.35
C ASN A 51 -14.99 -1.57 -2.05
N LEU A 52 -14.99 -1.54 -3.39
CA LEU A 52 -16.08 -0.97 -4.16
C LEU A 52 -17.34 -1.85 -4.08
N VAL A 53 -17.18 -3.18 -4.13
CA VAL A 53 -18.29 -4.14 -4.04
C VAL A 53 -18.93 -4.12 -2.66
N ASP A 54 -18.15 -4.05 -1.58
CA ASP A 54 -18.65 -3.89 -0.20
C ASP A 54 -19.51 -2.60 -0.08
N THR A 55 -18.97 -1.48 -0.60
CA THR A 55 -19.71 -0.20 -0.63
C THR A 55 -21.01 -0.31 -1.45
N PHE A 56 -21.02 -1.06 -2.55
CA PHE A 56 -22.20 -1.28 -3.38
C PHE A 56 -23.31 -2.04 -2.61
N PHE A 57 -22.98 -3.13 -1.94
CA PHE A 57 -23.97 -3.89 -1.17
C PHE A 57 -24.51 -3.09 0.02
N VAL A 58 -23.66 -2.40 0.76
CA VAL A 58 -24.10 -1.54 1.87
C VAL A 58 -24.93 -0.37 1.37
N GLY A 59 -24.65 0.13 0.17
CA GLY A 59 -25.43 1.18 -0.49
C GLY A 59 -26.89 0.82 -0.75
N GLN A 60 -27.22 -0.47 -0.83
CA GLN A 60 -28.60 -0.94 -0.99
C GLN A 60 -29.42 -0.95 0.31
N ILE A 61 -28.79 -0.73 1.47
CA ILE A 61 -29.49 -0.70 2.78
C ILE A 61 -30.11 0.69 2.98
N ASN A 62 -29.27 1.72 3.14
CA ASN A 62 -29.66 3.13 3.26
C ASN A 62 -28.42 4.05 3.18
N THR A 63 -28.65 5.35 3.05
CA THR A 63 -27.60 6.37 2.93
C THR A 63 -26.73 6.46 4.20
N GLN A 64 -27.32 6.29 5.40
CA GLN A 64 -26.62 6.33 6.68
C GLN A 64 -25.59 5.21 6.79
N SER A 65 -25.92 4.03 6.28
CA SER A 65 -25.02 2.87 6.22
C SER A 65 -23.77 3.13 5.36
N VAL A 66 -23.95 3.77 4.21
CA VAL A 66 -22.81 4.16 3.33
C VAL A 66 -21.93 5.19 4.02
N ALA A 67 -22.53 6.17 4.69
CA ALA A 67 -21.81 7.18 5.45
C ALA A 67 -21.02 6.53 6.62
N ALA A 68 -21.61 5.58 7.32
CA ALA A 68 -20.95 4.80 8.38
C ALA A 68 -19.73 4.03 7.85
N LEU A 69 -19.85 3.38 6.69
CA LEU A 69 -18.73 2.72 6.00
C LEU A 69 -17.57 3.71 5.73
N GLY A 70 -17.90 4.91 5.21
CA GLY A 70 -16.91 5.93 4.90
C GLY A 70 -16.13 6.40 6.14
N ILE A 71 -16.83 6.56 7.27
CA ILE A 71 -16.23 6.92 8.56
C ILE A 71 -15.27 5.83 9.05
N VAL A 72 -15.72 4.58 9.06
CA VAL A 72 -14.91 3.44 9.51
C VAL A 72 -13.75 3.16 8.54
N PHE A 73 -13.90 3.47 7.24
CA PHE A 73 -12.82 3.38 6.26
C PHE A 73 -11.62 4.27 6.63
N SER A 74 -11.86 5.44 7.22
CA SER A 74 -10.78 6.32 7.70
C SER A 74 -9.96 5.65 8.80
N TYR A 75 -10.63 4.99 9.75
CA TYR A 75 -9.96 4.16 10.77
C TYR A 75 -9.20 2.99 10.13
N MET A 76 -9.81 2.25 9.21
CA MET A 76 -9.17 1.13 8.51
C MET A 76 -7.91 1.57 7.76
N SER A 77 -7.89 2.78 7.21
CA SER A 77 -6.71 3.35 6.54
C SER A 77 -5.53 3.55 7.49
N ILE A 78 -5.79 3.97 8.73
CA ILE A 78 -4.75 4.08 9.77
C ILE A 78 -4.24 2.69 10.16
N VAL A 79 -5.15 1.75 10.42
CA VAL A 79 -4.83 0.36 10.74
C VAL A 79 -3.97 -0.28 9.64
N GLN A 80 -4.35 -0.07 8.38
CA GLN A 80 -3.60 -0.53 7.22
C GLN A 80 -2.20 0.11 7.13
N SER A 81 -2.08 1.40 7.43
CA SER A 81 -0.80 2.12 7.42
C SER A 81 0.19 1.52 8.43
N ILE A 82 -0.29 1.18 9.63
CA ILE A 82 0.50 0.52 10.66
C ILE A 82 0.88 -0.92 10.24
N ALA A 83 -0.04 -1.65 9.63
CA ALA A 83 0.25 -2.98 9.07
C ALA A 83 1.33 -2.93 7.97
N PHE A 84 1.29 -1.93 7.10
CA PHE A 84 2.34 -1.69 6.10
C PHE A 84 3.68 -1.31 6.74
N PHE A 85 3.68 -0.55 7.83
CA PHE A 85 4.90 -0.25 8.58
C PHE A 85 5.62 -1.53 9.02
N PHE A 86 4.92 -2.44 9.68
CA PHE A 86 5.50 -3.71 10.11
C PHE A 86 5.82 -4.62 8.92
N GLY A 87 4.89 -4.74 7.98
CA GLY A 87 5.02 -5.65 6.84
C GLY A 87 6.15 -5.27 5.89
N GLN A 88 6.27 -4.01 5.51
CA GLN A 88 7.34 -3.51 4.66
C GLN A 88 8.67 -3.45 5.42
N GLY A 89 8.62 -3.04 6.69
CA GLY A 89 9.82 -2.96 7.53
C GLY A 89 10.50 -4.33 7.71
N ALA A 90 9.74 -5.32 8.16
CA ALA A 90 10.25 -6.68 8.31
C ALA A 90 10.55 -7.33 6.94
N GLY A 91 9.70 -7.10 5.94
CA GLY A 91 9.85 -7.65 4.59
C GLY A 91 11.16 -7.23 3.92
N ASN A 92 11.49 -5.95 3.95
CA ASN A 92 12.75 -5.43 3.41
C ASN A 92 13.98 -6.05 4.09
N TYR A 93 13.92 -6.27 5.40
CA TYR A 93 14.98 -6.98 6.12
C TYR A 93 15.07 -8.44 5.68
N ILE A 94 13.93 -9.14 5.60
CA ILE A 94 13.84 -10.55 5.21
C ILE A 94 14.45 -10.77 3.82
N SER A 95 14.10 -9.95 2.84
CA SER A 95 14.63 -10.11 1.48
C SER A 95 16.14 -9.98 1.42
N ARG A 96 16.74 -9.06 2.20
CA ARG A 96 18.20 -8.93 2.30
C ARG A 96 18.85 -10.12 3.02
N MET A 97 18.26 -10.59 4.13
CA MET A 97 18.81 -11.75 4.86
C MET A 97 18.76 -13.03 4.02
N LEU A 98 17.67 -13.22 3.28
CA LEU A 98 17.57 -14.33 2.32
C LEU A 98 18.59 -14.18 1.17
N GLY A 99 18.94 -12.96 0.80
CA GLY A 99 20.04 -12.68 -0.12
C GLY A 99 21.41 -13.01 0.46
N HIS A 100 21.59 -12.89 1.78
CA HIS A 100 22.78 -13.37 2.51
C HIS A 100 22.74 -14.87 2.86
N GLU A 101 21.74 -15.60 2.37
CA GLU A 101 21.48 -17.00 2.71
C GLU A 101 21.18 -17.26 4.20
N ASP A 102 20.85 -16.23 4.98
CA ASP A 102 20.50 -16.30 6.40
C ASP A 102 18.98 -16.45 6.60
N SER A 103 18.48 -17.66 6.40
CA SER A 103 17.07 -17.98 6.62
C SER A 103 16.68 -18.02 8.11
N HIS A 104 17.64 -18.15 9.03
CA HIS A 104 17.38 -18.15 10.46
C HIS A 104 16.94 -16.76 10.95
N ASN A 105 17.75 -15.72 10.68
CA ASN A 105 17.41 -14.35 11.04
C ASN A 105 16.20 -13.82 10.26
N ALA A 106 16.03 -14.24 8.99
CA ALA A 106 14.83 -13.96 8.22
C ALA A 106 13.55 -14.50 8.92
N GLY A 107 13.61 -15.74 9.47
CA GLY A 107 12.51 -16.36 10.22
C GLY A 107 12.19 -15.67 11.54
N ILE A 108 13.22 -15.25 12.27
CA ILE A 108 13.04 -14.47 13.49
C ILE A 108 12.37 -13.13 13.16
N MET A 109 12.85 -12.42 12.14
CA MET A 109 12.27 -11.13 11.75
C MET A 109 10.83 -11.26 11.28
N ALA A 110 10.50 -12.31 10.51
CA ALA A 110 9.13 -12.60 10.08
C ALA A 110 8.21 -12.81 11.28
N SER A 111 8.67 -13.57 12.29
CA SER A 111 7.91 -13.82 13.51
C SER A 111 7.77 -12.55 14.36
N VAL A 112 8.82 -11.75 14.51
CA VAL A 112 8.76 -10.46 15.23
C VAL A 112 7.80 -9.51 14.52
N GLY A 113 7.90 -9.35 13.21
CA GLY A 113 7.01 -8.48 12.45
C GLY A 113 5.55 -8.87 12.58
N LEU A 114 5.23 -10.15 12.38
CA LEU A 114 3.85 -10.63 12.43
C LEU A 114 3.24 -10.58 13.83
N VAL A 115 3.94 -11.08 14.85
CA VAL A 115 3.44 -11.10 16.23
C VAL A 115 3.28 -9.67 16.76
N SER A 116 4.24 -8.77 16.47
CA SER A 116 4.11 -7.37 16.86
C SER A 116 2.93 -6.69 16.19
N THR A 117 2.66 -7.00 14.91
CA THR A 117 1.47 -6.49 14.20
C THR A 117 0.19 -6.97 14.86
N TRP A 118 0.11 -8.28 15.17
CA TRP A 118 -1.07 -8.86 15.81
C TRP A 118 -1.34 -8.25 17.19
N LEU A 119 -0.28 -8.12 18.02
CA LEU A 119 -0.37 -7.46 19.33
C LEU A 119 -0.79 -5.99 19.22
N THR A 120 -0.21 -5.25 18.28
CA THR A 120 -0.60 -3.85 18.02
C THR A 120 -2.05 -3.77 17.59
N GLY A 121 -2.51 -4.67 16.72
CA GLY A 121 -3.90 -4.75 16.30
C GLY A 121 -4.84 -5.08 17.45
N ALA A 122 -4.45 -5.99 18.36
CA ALA A 122 -5.23 -6.31 19.55
C ALA A 122 -5.35 -5.11 20.50
N VAL A 123 -4.23 -4.37 20.73
CA VAL A 123 -4.24 -3.14 21.54
C VAL A 123 -5.13 -2.07 20.90
N ILE A 124 -5.02 -1.85 19.60
CA ILE A 124 -5.86 -0.89 18.87
C ILE A 124 -7.34 -1.29 18.95
N ALA A 125 -7.67 -2.59 18.84
CA ALA A 125 -9.02 -3.09 18.99
C ALA A 125 -9.58 -2.84 20.39
N VAL A 126 -8.81 -3.14 21.44
CA VAL A 126 -9.22 -2.88 22.84
C VAL A 126 -9.48 -1.40 23.06
N ILE A 127 -8.55 -0.52 22.64
CA ILE A 127 -8.73 0.94 22.74
C ILE A 127 -9.98 1.35 21.94
N GLY A 128 -10.17 0.83 20.72
CA GLY A 128 -11.34 1.11 19.91
C GLY A 128 -12.65 0.68 20.57
N PHE A 129 -12.69 -0.45 21.29
CA PHE A 129 -13.87 -0.86 22.05
C PHE A 129 -14.14 0.03 23.27
N LEU A 130 -13.08 0.42 24.00
CA LEU A 130 -13.22 1.28 25.18
C LEU A 130 -13.68 2.71 24.81
N PHE A 131 -13.30 3.20 23.65
CA PHE A 131 -13.57 4.56 23.16
C PHE A 131 -14.35 4.57 21.85
N MET A 132 -15.25 3.60 21.62
CA MET A 132 -15.95 3.42 20.35
C MET A 132 -16.66 4.70 19.87
N GLU A 133 -17.55 5.25 20.67
CA GLU A 133 -18.30 6.45 20.30
C GLU A 133 -17.40 7.68 20.11
N PRO A 134 -16.50 8.03 21.07
CA PRO A 134 -15.54 9.12 20.86
C PRO A 134 -14.69 9.00 19.59
N VAL A 135 -14.24 7.80 19.27
CA VAL A 135 -13.45 7.54 18.04
C VAL A 135 -14.29 7.79 16.80
N LEU A 136 -15.52 7.27 16.74
CA LEU A 136 -16.41 7.47 15.61
C LEU A 136 -16.82 8.95 15.44
N LEU A 137 -17.09 9.65 16.54
CA LEU A 137 -17.36 11.09 16.52
C LEU A 137 -16.15 11.89 16.04
N PHE A 138 -14.94 11.53 16.48
CA PHE A 138 -13.71 12.15 15.98
C PHE A 138 -13.52 11.97 14.47
N PHE A 139 -13.94 10.85 13.90
CA PHE A 139 -13.92 10.60 12.44
C PHE A 139 -15.11 11.23 11.70
N GLY A 140 -15.98 11.97 12.38
CA GLY A 140 -17.06 12.76 11.78
C GLY A 140 -18.42 12.09 11.77
N SER A 141 -18.67 11.11 12.65
CA SER A 141 -19.99 10.51 12.80
C SER A 141 -20.98 11.54 13.38
N THR A 142 -22.19 11.56 12.84
CA THR A 142 -23.31 12.34 13.38
C THR A 142 -24.20 11.44 14.24
N ALA A 143 -25.09 12.03 15.03
CA ALA A 143 -26.03 11.28 15.87
C ALA A 143 -26.90 10.28 15.09
N THR A 144 -27.21 10.57 13.82
CA THR A 144 -28.01 9.70 12.94
C THR A 144 -27.19 8.57 12.33
N ILE A 145 -25.88 8.74 12.14
CA ILE A 145 -24.97 7.75 11.54
C ILE A 145 -24.37 6.86 12.63
N LEU A 146 -24.20 7.37 13.84
CA LEU A 146 -23.49 6.72 14.95
C LEU A 146 -23.95 5.27 15.22
N PRO A 147 -25.27 4.96 15.28
CA PRO A 147 -25.73 3.59 15.51
C PRO A 147 -25.22 2.61 14.44
N TYR A 148 -25.32 2.99 13.16
CA TYR A 148 -24.85 2.18 12.03
C TYR A 148 -23.33 2.04 12.03
N ALA A 149 -22.63 3.12 12.38
CA ALA A 149 -21.18 3.11 12.48
C ALA A 149 -20.72 2.20 13.64
N CYS A 150 -21.36 2.23 14.82
CA CYS A 150 -21.07 1.31 15.93
C CYS A 150 -21.30 -0.16 15.55
N ASP A 151 -22.39 -0.43 14.84
CA ASP A 151 -22.75 -1.76 14.38
C ASP A 151 -21.69 -2.36 13.46
N TYR A 152 -21.24 -1.61 12.46
CA TYR A 152 -20.17 -2.02 11.55
C TYR A 152 -18.81 -2.09 12.27
N PHE A 153 -18.48 -1.04 13.04
CA PHE A 153 -17.18 -0.87 13.68
C PHE A 153 -16.88 -1.96 14.70
N THR A 154 -17.89 -2.48 15.42
CA THR A 154 -17.75 -3.59 16.37
C THR A 154 -17.05 -4.78 15.73
N PHE A 155 -17.50 -5.21 14.56
CA PHE A 155 -16.90 -6.37 13.86
C PHE A 155 -15.57 -6.03 13.22
N ILE A 156 -15.39 -4.81 12.73
CA ILE A 156 -14.07 -4.34 12.25
C ILE A 156 -13.05 -4.34 13.39
N LEU A 157 -13.41 -3.92 14.60
CA LEU A 157 -12.53 -3.97 15.77
C LEU A 157 -12.14 -5.40 16.13
N LEU A 158 -13.10 -6.34 16.16
CA LEU A 158 -12.84 -7.77 16.36
C LEU A 158 -11.91 -8.33 15.28
N GLY A 159 -12.09 -7.89 14.04
CA GLY A 159 -11.27 -8.26 12.89
C GLY A 159 -9.90 -7.58 12.84
N THR A 160 -9.69 -6.45 13.53
CA THR A 160 -8.48 -5.60 13.39
C THR A 160 -7.16 -6.37 13.56
N PRO A 161 -6.96 -7.26 14.55
CA PRO A 161 -5.72 -8.03 14.65
C PRO A 161 -5.47 -8.91 13.43
N PHE A 162 -6.52 -9.49 12.86
CA PHE A 162 -6.44 -10.36 11.67
C PHE A 162 -6.27 -9.55 10.39
N ILE A 163 -6.97 -8.42 10.24
CA ILE A 163 -6.85 -7.48 9.12
C ILE A 163 -5.39 -6.98 9.02
N MET A 164 -4.83 -6.49 10.12
CA MET A 164 -3.45 -6.04 10.16
C MET A 164 -2.47 -7.16 9.84
N SER A 165 -2.68 -8.34 10.43
CA SER A 165 -1.83 -9.51 10.20
C SER A 165 -1.91 -10.02 8.76
N CYS A 166 -3.07 -9.93 8.12
CA CYS A 166 -3.28 -10.27 6.71
C CYS A 166 -2.42 -9.37 5.80
N PHE A 167 -2.47 -8.05 5.97
CA PHE A 167 -1.63 -7.11 5.21
C PHE A 167 -0.13 -7.31 5.49
N THR A 168 0.24 -7.52 6.75
CA THR A 168 1.63 -7.80 7.10
C THR A 168 2.11 -9.10 6.47
N MET A 169 1.32 -10.17 6.57
CA MET A 169 1.65 -11.48 6.02
C MET A 169 1.79 -11.45 4.50
N ASN A 170 0.90 -10.72 3.81
CA ASN A 170 0.99 -10.46 2.39
C ASN A 170 2.35 -9.86 2.02
N ASN A 171 2.78 -8.83 2.75
CA ASN A 171 4.09 -8.19 2.54
C ASN A 171 5.24 -9.17 2.83
N LEU A 172 5.21 -9.88 3.96
CA LEU A 172 6.28 -10.84 4.33
C LEU A 172 6.45 -11.94 3.28
N MET A 173 5.35 -12.53 2.80
CA MET A 173 5.40 -13.59 1.77
C MET A 173 5.95 -13.07 0.46
N ARG A 174 5.55 -11.87 0.05
CA ARG A 174 6.01 -11.23 -1.18
C ARG A 174 7.51 -10.93 -1.13
N HIS A 175 8.00 -10.38 -0.05
CA HIS A 175 9.42 -10.11 0.16
C HIS A 175 10.29 -11.38 0.24
N GLN A 176 9.67 -12.52 0.51
CA GLN A 176 10.30 -13.84 0.39
C GLN A 176 10.30 -14.39 -1.05
N GLY A 177 9.77 -13.64 -2.03
CA GLY A 177 9.60 -14.11 -3.42
C GLY A 177 8.40 -15.04 -3.62
N ASN A 178 7.46 -15.13 -2.68
CA ASN A 178 6.23 -15.94 -2.76
C ASN A 178 5.01 -15.11 -3.18
N ALA A 179 5.15 -14.26 -4.19
CA ALA A 179 4.10 -13.33 -4.62
C ALA A 179 2.78 -14.05 -5.04
N VAL A 180 2.87 -15.22 -5.67
CA VAL A 180 1.69 -16.00 -6.06
C VAL A 180 0.90 -16.51 -4.84
N LEU A 181 1.60 -17.03 -3.81
CA LEU A 181 0.93 -17.49 -2.60
C LEU A 181 0.30 -16.34 -1.81
N SER A 182 0.98 -15.19 -1.80
CA SER A 182 0.47 -13.94 -1.24
C SER A 182 -0.81 -13.47 -1.97
N MET A 183 -0.80 -13.50 -3.30
CA MET A 183 -1.98 -13.18 -4.13
C MET A 183 -3.15 -14.12 -3.83
N LEU A 184 -2.92 -15.43 -3.77
CA LEU A 184 -3.98 -16.39 -3.46
C LEU A 184 -4.63 -16.11 -2.10
N GLY A 185 -3.86 -15.73 -1.08
CA GLY A 185 -4.40 -15.35 0.21
C GLY A 185 -5.35 -14.15 0.12
N ILE A 186 -4.92 -13.07 -0.54
CA ILE A 186 -5.76 -11.86 -0.73
C ILE A 186 -7.00 -12.16 -1.57
N MET A 187 -6.85 -12.90 -2.68
CA MET A 187 -7.97 -13.25 -3.55
C MET A 187 -9.02 -14.10 -2.82
N THR A 188 -8.59 -15.05 -1.98
CA THR A 188 -9.51 -15.87 -1.18
C THR A 188 -10.31 -15.00 -0.21
N GLY A 189 -9.64 -14.06 0.49
CA GLY A 189 -10.33 -13.13 1.37
C GLY A 189 -11.33 -12.25 0.63
N ALA A 190 -10.91 -11.67 -0.51
CA ALA A 190 -11.78 -10.82 -1.32
C ALA A 190 -12.99 -11.60 -1.89
N ALA A 191 -12.76 -12.79 -2.46
CA ALA A 191 -13.83 -13.64 -2.98
C ALA A 191 -14.83 -14.05 -1.89
N LEU A 192 -14.30 -14.40 -0.70
CA LEU A 192 -15.15 -14.78 0.41
C LEU A 192 -15.99 -13.59 0.92
N ASN A 193 -15.42 -12.40 0.98
CA ASN A 193 -16.14 -11.19 1.37
C ASN A 193 -17.30 -10.90 0.40
N VAL A 194 -17.04 -10.89 -0.92
CA VAL A 194 -18.06 -10.67 -1.95
C VAL A 194 -19.22 -11.70 -1.87
N ILE A 195 -18.92 -12.94 -1.44
CA ILE A 195 -19.94 -13.99 -1.25
C ILE A 195 -20.69 -13.79 0.05
N LEU A 196 -19.99 -13.45 1.15
CA LEU A 196 -20.59 -13.36 2.48
C LEU A 196 -21.41 -12.06 2.66
N ASP A 197 -21.05 -10.97 1.99
CA ASP A 197 -21.77 -9.70 2.08
C ASP A 197 -23.28 -9.87 1.79
N PRO A 198 -23.72 -10.36 0.61
CA PRO A 198 -25.17 -10.52 0.35
C PRO A 198 -25.83 -11.54 1.29
N ILE A 199 -25.12 -12.58 1.72
CA ILE A 199 -25.67 -13.59 2.64
C ILE A 199 -25.94 -12.98 4.00
N PHE A 200 -25.00 -12.21 4.56
CA PHE A 200 -25.13 -11.64 5.89
C PHE A 200 -25.98 -10.39 5.90
N ILE A 201 -25.86 -9.54 4.89
CA ILE A 201 -26.62 -8.29 4.80
C ILE A 201 -28.11 -8.59 4.56
N PHE A 202 -28.43 -9.37 3.52
CA PHE A 202 -29.78 -9.58 3.06
C PHE A 202 -30.35 -10.94 3.48
N GLY A 203 -29.58 -12.03 3.32
CA GLY A 203 -30.01 -13.38 3.62
C GLY A 203 -30.33 -13.59 5.10
N LEU A 204 -29.47 -13.11 5.99
CA LEU A 204 -29.67 -13.15 7.43
C LEU A 204 -30.31 -11.88 8.01
N GLY A 205 -30.53 -10.86 7.20
CA GLY A 205 -31.14 -9.59 7.60
C GLY A 205 -30.32 -8.77 8.61
N LEU A 206 -28.98 -8.99 8.67
CA LEU A 206 -28.12 -8.33 9.67
C LEU A 206 -27.75 -6.88 9.26
N GLY A 207 -28.09 -6.46 8.02
CA GLY A 207 -27.78 -5.12 7.56
C GLY A 207 -26.27 -4.80 7.64
N VAL A 208 -25.93 -3.62 8.16
CA VAL A 208 -24.54 -3.15 8.26
C VAL A 208 -23.67 -4.02 9.16
N LYS A 209 -24.25 -4.64 10.20
CA LYS A 209 -23.55 -5.64 11.04
C LYS A 209 -23.05 -6.80 10.19
N GLY A 210 -23.89 -7.26 9.25
CA GLY A 210 -23.56 -8.33 8.32
C GLY A 210 -22.32 -8.02 7.47
N ALA A 211 -22.23 -6.80 6.93
CA ALA A 211 -21.04 -6.35 6.18
C ALA A 211 -19.77 -6.38 7.04
N GLY A 212 -19.84 -5.86 8.28
CA GLY A 212 -18.71 -5.92 9.20
C GLY A 212 -18.28 -7.35 9.55
N MET A 213 -19.25 -8.26 9.79
CA MET A 213 -18.99 -9.68 10.03
C MET A 213 -18.34 -10.35 8.81
N ALA A 214 -18.84 -10.11 7.62
CA ALA A 214 -18.30 -10.66 6.37
C ALA A 214 -16.84 -10.23 6.17
N THR A 215 -16.55 -8.95 6.38
CA THR A 215 -15.17 -8.40 6.30
C THR A 215 -14.26 -9.05 7.33
N ALA A 216 -14.65 -9.10 8.61
CA ALA A 216 -13.84 -9.69 9.67
C ALA A 216 -13.55 -11.17 9.40
N LEU A 217 -14.59 -11.96 9.07
CA LEU A 217 -14.46 -13.40 8.81
C LEU A 217 -13.58 -13.66 7.57
N SER A 218 -13.78 -12.92 6.49
CA SER A 218 -13.00 -13.05 5.26
C SER A 218 -11.52 -12.77 5.50
N GLN A 219 -11.19 -11.77 6.30
CA GLN A 219 -9.82 -11.45 6.66
C GLN A 219 -9.19 -12.49 7.60
N MET A 220 -9.97 -13.08 8.52
CA MET A 220 -9.53 -14.20 9.37
C MET A 220 -9.17 -15.42 8.51
N VAL A 221 -10.03 -15.79 7.56
CA VAL A 221 -9.77 -16.92 6.65
C VAL A 221 -8.56 -16.62 5.76
N SER A 222 -8.46 -15.43 5.18
CA SER A 222 -7.32 -14.99 4.38
C SER A 222 -6.00 -15.08 5.16
N PHE A 223 -5.97 -14.54 6.37
CA PHE A 223 -4.81 -14.62 7.26
C PHE A 223 -4.42 -16.06 7.58
N THR A 224 -5.39 -16.90 7.99
CA THR A 224 -5.16 -18.30 8.33
C THR A 224 -4.60 -19.07 7.14
N LEU A 225 -5.17 -18.87 5.94
CA LEU A 225 -4.66 -19.47 4.72
C LEU A 225 -3.21 -19.05 4.44
N MET A 226 -2.90 -17.75 4.52
CA MET A 226 -1.54 -17.28 4.31
C MET A 226 -0.56 -17.82 5.34
N LEU A 227 -0.98 -17.95 6.60
CA LEU A 227 -0.15 -18.55 7.67
C LEU A 227 0.16 -20.02 7.37
N MET A 228 -0.83 -20.80 6.91
CA MET A 228 -0.64 -22.20 6.50
C MET A 228 0.27 -22.33 5.27
N LEU A 229 0.27 -21.34 4.39
CA LEU A 229 1.09 -21.32 3.17
C LEU A 229 2.50 -20.76 3.40
N ALA A 230 2.75 -20.07 4.51
CA ALA A 230 4.00 -19.31 4.74
C ALA A 230 5.27 -20.15 4.62
N GLY A 231 5.28 -21.35 5.18
CA GLY A 231 6.41 -22.27 5.13
C GLY A 231 6.57 -23.03 3.81
N LYS A 232 5.57 -22.95 2.90
CA LYS A 232 5.58 -23.70 1.63
C LYS A 232 6.45 -23.00 0.58
N ARG A 233 6.88 -23.76 -0.45
CA ARG A 233 7.68 -23.26 -1.58
C ARG A 233 8.94 -22.48 -1.16
N GLY A 234 9.66 -22.98 -0.15
CA GLY A 234 10.88 -22.34 0.35
C GLY A 234 10.63 -21.02 1.09
N GLY A 235 9.45 -20.85 1.65
CA GLY A 235 9.13 -19.76 2.58
C GLY A 235 9.81 -19.96 3.92
N VAL A 236 9.94 -18.88 4.67
CA VAL A 236 10.52 -18.91 6.02
C VAL A 236 9.40 -19.26 7.02
N PRO A 237 9.55 -20.30 7.85
CA PRO A 237 8.52 -20.67 8.82
C PRO A 237 8.40 -19.59 9.90
N ILE A 238 7.16 -19.18 10.15
CA ILE A 238 6.79 -18.22 11.20
C ILE A 238 6.31 -19.02 12.40
N SER A 239 6.83 -18.73 13.59
CA SER A 239 6.49 -19.43 14.82
C SER A 239 6.62 -18.50 16.03
N LEU A 240 5.75 -18.66 17.01
CA LEU A 240 5.84 -17.95 18.29
C LEU A 240 7.16 -18.25 19.01
N ALA A 241 7.71 -19.46 18.87
CA ALA A 241 9.01 -19.82 19.42
C ALA A 241 10.18 -18.97 18.83
N LYS A 242 10.01 -18.39 17.63
CA LYS A 242 10.95 -17.49 16.98
C LYS A 242 10.69 -16.02 17.30
N PHE A 243 9.70 -15.70 18.11
CA PHE A 243 9.44 -14.34 18.55
C PHE A 243 10.51 -13.92 19.56
N LYS A 244 11.55 -13.25 19.06
CA LYS A 244 12.66 -12.73 19.85
C LYS A 244 12.76 -11.23 19.63
N PRO A 245 11.89 -10.41 20.27
CA PRO A 245 11.92 -8.97 20.11
C PRO A 245 13.25 -8.41 20.66
N SER A 246 13.81 -7.41 19.95
CA SER A 246 14.99 -6.66 20.40
C SER A 246 14.94 -5.24 19.85
N ARG A 247 15.58 -4.29 20.56
CA ARG A 247 15.66 -2.89 20.11
C ARG A 247 16.23 -2.77 18.68
N GLN A 248 17.22 -3.61 18.35
CA GLN A 248 17.81 -3.59 17.01
C GLN A 248 16.81 -4.04 15.93
N ARG A 249 16.02 -5.10 16.18
CA ARG A 249 15.01 -5.58 15.24
C ARG A 249 13.91 -4.55 15.00
N TYR A 250 13.44 -3.90 16.05
CA TYR A 250 12.46 -2.80 15.89
C TYR A 250 13.05 -1.59 15.16
N ARG A 251 14.32 -1.29 15.36
CA ARG A 251 15.02 -0.26 14.58
C ARG A 251 15.13 -0.63 13.11
N ASP A 252 15.34 -1.91 12.80
CA ASP A 252 15.39 -2.41 11.44
C ASP A 252 14.00 -2.40 10.78
N ILE A 253 12.94 -2.77 11.52
CA ILE A 253 11.55 -2.62 11.08
C ILE A 253 11.23 -1.15 10.83
N ALA A 254 11.57 -0.26 11.74
CA ALA A 254 11.34 1.17 11.57
C ALA A 254 12.09 1.72 10.35
N ALA A 255 13.35 1.35 10.15
CA ALA A 255 14.13 1.80 9.01
C ALA A 255 13.50 1.42 7.66
N GLY A 256 12.90 0.24 7.55
CA GLY A 256 12.23 -0.20 6.32
C GLY A 256 10.74 0.18 6.26
N GLY A 257 10.08 0.42 7.39
CA GLY A 257 8.64 0.65 7.48
C GLY A 257 8.23 2.12 7.49
N LEU A 258 9.05 3.02 8.08
CA LEU A 258 8.76 4.45 8.18
C LEU A 258 8.42 5.12 6.84
N PRO A 259 9.11 4.83 5.71
CA PRO A 259 8.73 5.43 4.44
C PRO A 259 7.32 5.05 4.01
N SER A 260 6.89 3.82 4.28
CA SER A 260 5.52 3.37 3.94
C SER A 260 4.47 3.99 4.85
N LEU A 261 4.74 4.10 6.15
CA LEU A 261 3.88 4.80 7.10
C LEU A 261 3.74 6.28 6.72
N ALA A 262 4.86 6.96 6.45
CA ALA A 262 4.87 8.36 6.07
C ALA A 262 4.06 8.61 4.78
N ARG A 263 4.22 7.75 3.77
CA ARG A 263 3.46 7.85 2.52
C ARG A 263 1.96 7.74 2.76
N GLN A 264 1.51 6.72 3.51
CA GLN A 264 0.09 6.49 3.78
C GLN A 264 -0.53 7.61 4.62
N SER A 265 0.18 8.07 5.66
CA SER A 265 -0.28 9.18 6.49
C SER A 265 -0.41 10.48 5.70
N MET A 266 0.57 10.77 4.83
CA MET A 266 0.51 11.98 4.00
C MET A 266 -0.62 11.93 2.97
N MET A 267 -0.95 10.75 2.43
CA MET A 267 -2.11 10.63 1.54
C MET A 267 -3.42 11.04 2.24
N GLY A 268 -3.64 10.59 3.48
CA GLY A 268 -4.83 10.97 4.25
C GLY A 268 -4.87 12.47 4.56
N ILE A 269 -3.76 13.04 5.04
CA ILE A 269 -3.66 14.47 5.36
C ILE A 269 -3.88 15.32 4.10
N ALA A 270 -3.25 14.95 3.00
CA ALA A 270 -3.38 15.66 1.72
C ALA A 270 -4.82 15.65 1.20
N ALA A 271 -5.53 14.53 1.32
CA ALA A 271 -6.94 14.44 0.93
C ALA A 271 -7.83 15.38 1.76
N LEU A 272 -7.61 15.46 3.07
CA LEU A 272 -8.35 16.39 3.93
C LEU A 272 -8.10 17.85 3.55
N ILE A 273 -6.84 18.22 3.30
CA ILE A 273 -6.48 19.59 2.91
C ILE A 273 -7.04 19.92 1.52
N LEU A 274 -6.93 19.00 0.57
CA LEU A 274 -7.47 19.16 -0.78
C LEU A 274 -8.98 19.39 -0.74
N ASN A 275 -9.72 18.58 0.03
CA ASN A 275 -11.17 18.74 0.19
C ASN A 275 -11.52 20.09 0.83
N HIS A 276 -10.75 20.55 1.83
CA HIS A 276 -10.96 21.85 2.46
C HIS A 276 -10.75 23.01 1.46
N VAL A 277 -9.66 22.95 0.69
CA VAL A 277 -9.35 24.01 -0.31
C VAL A 277 -10.33 23.95 -1.47
N ALA A 278 -10.69 22.76 -1.97
CA ALA A 278 -11.69 22.60 -3.03
C ALA A 278 -13.08 23.10 -2.59
N GLY A 279 -13.42 22.93 -1.31
CA GLY A 279 -14.67 23.40 -0.72
C GLY A 279 -14.89 24.92 -0.80
N LEU A 280 -13.81 25.71 -0.93
CA LEU A 280 -13.92 27.15 -1.15
C LEU A 280 -14.56 27.48 -2.52
N TYR A 281 -14.57 26.51 -3.45
CA TYR A 281 -15.08 26.66 -4.81
C TYR A 281 -16.40 25.91 -5.05
N GLY A 282 -16.98 25.35 -3.98
CA GLY A 282 -18.28 24.71 -4.01
C GLY A 282 -18.24 23.18 -4.07
N ASP A 283 -19.42 22.58 -3.94
CA ASP A 283 -19.58 21.12 -3.83
C ASP A 283 -19.19 20.38 -5.11
N SER A 284 -19.41 20.99 -6.29
CA SER A 284 -19.01 20.42 -7.57
C SER A 284 -17.49 20.27 -7.69
N ALA A 285 -16.70 21.16 -7.08
CA ALA A 285 -15.24 21.04 -7.03
C ALA A 285 -14.83 19.85 -6.14
N ILE A 286 -15.39 19.71 -4.93
CA ILE A 286 -15.11 18.56 -4.04
C ILE A 286 -15.45 17.25 -4.75
N ALA A 287 -16.63 17.17 -5.37
CA ALA A 287 -17.08 15.98 -6.10
C ALA A 287 -16.11 15.63 -7.24
N SER A 288 -15.68 16.64 -8.02
CA SER A 288 -14.74 16.47 -9.13
C SER A 288 -13.38 15.89 -8.66
N PHE A 289 -12.76 16.47 -7.63
CA PHE A 289 -11.51 15.95 -7.07
C PHE A 289 -11.67 14.55 -6.48
N SER A 290 -12.82 14.24 -5.87
CA SER A 290 -13.12 12.90 -5.34
C SER A 290 -13.17 11.85 -6.46
N VAL A 291 -13.83 12.14 -7.57
CA VAL A 291 -13.89 11.26 -8.76
C VAL A 291 -12.50 11.06 -9.35
N VAL A 292 -11.76 12.14 -9.59
CA VAL A 292 -10.39 12.06 -10.13
C VAL A 292 -9.47 11.26 -9.21
N SER A 293 -9.59 11.44 -7.89
CA SER A 293 -8.82 10.66 -6.91
C SER A 293 -9.10 9.16 -7.00
N ARG A 294 -10.34 8.74 -7.24
CA ARG A 294 -10.69 7.31 -7.43
C ARG A 294 -10.08 6.76 -8.70
N ILE A 295 -10.14 7.48 -9.81
CA ILE A 295 -9.53 7.09 -11.09
C ILE A 295 -8.01 6.92 -10.94
N THR A 296 -7.35 7.92 -10.36
CA THR A 296 -5.89 7.90 -10.17
C THR A 296 -5.43 6.88 -9.13
N MET A 297 -6.27 6.56 -8.12
CA MET A 297 -6.01 5.49 -7.16
C MET A 297 -5.96 4.13 -7.84
N LEU A 298 -6.91 3.81 -8.73
CA LEU A 298 -6.92 2.55 -9.49
C LEU A 298 -5.69 2.44 -10.41
N ALA A 299 -5.35 3.52 -11.13
CA ALA A 299 -4.16 3.57 -11.98
C ALA A 299 -2.86 3.38 -11.17
N SER A 300 -2.78 4.00 -10.00
CA SER A 300 -1.63 3.90 -9.10
C SER A 300 -1.52 2.54 -8.41
N ALA A 301 -2.64 1.84 -8.18
CA ALA A 301 -2.64 0.52 -7.53
C ALA A 301 -1.79 -0.50 -8.30
N ALA A 302 -1.97 -0.57 -9.62
CA ALA A 302 -1.16 -1.47 -10.45
C ALA A 302 0.33 -1.05 -10.48
N MET A 303 0.63 0.26 -10.57
CA MET A 303 2.00 0.78 -10.50
C MET A 303 2.68 0.42 -9.18
N ILE A 304 1.98 0.60 -8.05
CA ILE A 304 2.48 0.22 -6.72
C ILE A 304 2.69 -1.30 -6.66
N GLY A 305 1.75 -2.08 -7.18
CA GLY A 305 1.88 -3.54 -7.28
C GLY A 305 3.11 -3.97 -8.09
N TYR A 306 3.39 -3.28 -9.19
CA TYR A 306 4.61 -3.52 -9.98
C TYR A 306 5.88 -3.26 -9.16
N GLY A 307 5.94 -2.12 -8.46
CA GLY A 307 7.06 -1.80 -7.58
C GLY A 307 7.22 -2.78 -6.41
N GLN A 308 6.11 -3.31 -5.89
CA GLN A 308 6.14 -4.36 -4.88
C GLN A 308 6.73 -5.70 -5.40
N GLY A 309 6.61 -5.98 -6.69
CA GLY A 309 7.30 -7.11 -7.34
C GLY A 309 8.81 -6.88 -7.53
N PHE A 310 9.22 -5.63 -7.74
CA PHE A 310 10.63 -5.23 -7.80
C PHE A 310 11.34 -5.40 -6.43
N GLN A 311 10.67 -5.09 -5.31
CA GLN A 311 11.27 -5.07 -3.97
C GLN A 311 11.99 -6.37 -3.60
N PRO A 312 11.43 -7.59 -3.70
CA PRO A 312 12.16 -8.81 -3.39
C PRO A 312 13.37 -9.04 -4.28
N VAL A 313 13.28 -8.71 -5.58
CA VAL A 313 14.42 -8.84 -6.51
C VAL A 313 15.56 -7.91 -6.09
N CYS A 314 15.23 -6.67 -5.74
CA CYS A 314 16.20 -5.70 -5.23
C CYS A 314 16.84 -6.19 -3.92
N GLY A 315 16.04 -6.61 -2.93
CA GLY A 315 16.52 -7.03 -1.62
C GLY A 315 17.41 -8.26 -1.66
N PHE A 316 17.01 -9.31 -2.40
CA PHE A 316 17.81 -10.52 -2.56
C PHE A 316 19.17 -10.24 -3.24
N ASN A 317 19.17 -9.50 -4.36
CA ASN A 317 20.41 -9.20 -5.06
C ASN A 317 21.31 -8.23 -4.28
N TYR A 318 20.72 -7.29 -3.53
CA TYR A 318 21.46 -6.41 -2.64
C TYR A 318 22.11 -7.21 -1.49
N GLY A 319 21.36 -8.11 -0.85
CA GLY A 319 21.88 -9.02 0.18
C GLY A 319 22.99 -9.95 -0.36
N ALA A 320 22.83 -10.46 -1.58
CA ALA A 320 23.83 -11.31 -2.24
C ALA A 320 25.07 -10.54 -2.76
N GLY A 321 25.15 -9.22 -2.56
CA GLY A 321 26.26 -8.40 -3.10
C GLY A 321 26.27 -8.23 -4.62
N LYS A 322 25.18 -8.65 -5.32
CA LYS A 322 25.06 -8.58 -6.78
C LYS A 322 24.55 -7.21 -7.24
N PHE A 323 25.34 -6.17 -7.02
CA PHE A 323 24.94 -4.77 -7.22
C PHE A 323 24.61 -4.43 -8.67
N ASP A 324 25.28 -5.05 -9.65
CA ASP A 324 24.97 -4.86 -11.07
C ASP A 324 23.53 -5.32 -11.39
N ARG A 325 23.10 -6.41 -10.76
CA ARG A 325 21.73 -6.91 -10.92
C ARG A 325 20.70 -5.99 -10.24
N VAL A 326 21.05 -5.40 -9.08
CA VAL A 326 20.19 -4.38 -8.44
C VAL A 326 20.03 -3.18 -9.37
N ARG A 327 21.13 -2.69 -9.97
CA ARG A 327 21.10 -1.59 -10.94
C ARG A 327 20.23 -1.94 -12.16
N ALA A 328 20.43 -3.13 -12.74
CA ALA A 328 19.65 -3.60 -13.89
C ALA A 328 18.14 -3.71 -13.53
N ALA A 329 17.81 -4.25 -12.34
CA ALA A 329 16.44 -4.36 -11.86
C ALA A 329 15.80 -2.98 -11.67
N PHE A 330 16.51 -2.04 -11.10
CA PHE A 330 16.02 -0.69 -10.89
C PHE A 330 15.75 0.04 -12.22
N ILE A 331 16.73 0.02 -13.15
CA ILE A 331 16.57 0.66 -14.46
C ILE A 331 15.42 0.03 -15.24
N HIS A 332 15.33 -1.32 -15.26
CA HIS A 332 14.22 -2.02 -15.90
C HIS A 332 12.88 -1.61 -15.30
N SER A 333 12.79 -1.57 -13.97
CA SER A 333 11.54 -1.22 -13.29
C SER A 333 11.15 0.24 -13.51
N CYS A 334 12.10 1.17 -13.54
CA CYS A 334 11.84 2.55 -13.92
C CYS A 334 11.30 2.67 -15.35
N LYS A 335 11.92 1.97 -16.31
CA LYS A 335 11.45 1.98 -17.71
C LYS A 335 10.02 1.46 -17.83
N VAL A 336 9.74 0.29 -17.26
CA VAL A 336 8.42 -0.34 -17.37
C VAL A 336 7.35 0.50 -16.66
N SER A 337 7.62 1.00 -15.44
CA SER A 337 6.67 1.83 -14.72
C SER A 337 6.39 3.16 -15.42
N THR A 338 7.43 3.79 -16.00
CA THR A 338 7.24 5.04 -16.77
C THR A 338 6.42 4.78 -18.04
N ILE A 339 6.72 3.70 -18.79
CA ILE A 339 5.93 3.33 -19.98
C ILE A 339 4.47 3.07 -19.60
N TYR A 340 4.23 2.30 -18.53
CA TYR A 340 2.88 2.03 -18.02
C TYR A 340 2.15 3.33 -17.67
N CYS A 341 2.78 4.21 -16.88
CA CYS A 341 2.20 5.49 -16.50
C CYS A 341 1.95 6.39 -17.72
N THR A 342 2.83 6.36 -18.73
CA THR A 342 2.66 7.14 -19.97
C THR A 342 1.46 6.64 -20.77
N ILE A 343 1.29 5.32 -20.91
CA ILE A 343 0.14 4.74 -21.62
C ILE A 343 -1.16 5.15 -20.92
N LEU A 344 -1.22 5.03 -19.60
CA LEU A 344 -2.41 5.44 -18.84
C LEU A 344 -2.63 6.96 -18.86
N ALA A 345 -1.56 7.76 -18.85
CA ALA A 345 -1.65 9.20 -18.95
C ALA A 345 -2.22 9.65 -20.30
N VAL A 346 -1.76 9.06 -21.40
CA VAL A 346 -2.30 9.34 -22.73
C VAL A 346 -3.76 8.93 -22.84
N ALA A 347 -4.10 7.72 -22.40
CA ALA A 347 -5.48 7.25 -22.38
C ALA A 347 -6.37 8.13 -21.48
N GLY A 348 -5.92 8.45 -20.28
CA GLY A 348 -6.63 9.31 -19.32
C GLY A 348 -6.82 10.73 -19.84
N PHE A 349 -5.83 11.29 -20.56
CA PHE A 349 -5.92 12.63 -21.15
C PHE A 349 -6.96 12.67 -22.30
N ILE A 350 -6.95 11.66 -23.19
CA ILE A 350 -7.87 11.56 -24.33
C ILE A 350 -9.30 11.30 -23.85
N PHE A 351 -9.48 10.34 -22.94
CA PHE A 351 -10.78 9.90 -22.46
C PHE A 351 -11.19 10.53 -21.13
N ALA A 352 -10.59 11.68 -20.73
CA ALA A 352 -10.82 12.32 -19.44
C ALA A 352 -12.30 12.54 -19.14
N ARG A 353 -13.05 13.11 -20.09
CA ARG A 353 -14.48 13.40 -19.93
C ARG A 353 -15.30 12.12 -19.78
N GLN A 354 -15.04 11.11 -20.61
CA GLN A 354 -15.74 9.83 -20.56
C GLN A 354 -15.44 9.09 -19.24
N LEU A 355 -14.20 9.10 -18.78
CA LEU A 355 -13.82 8.46 -17.51
C LEU A 355 -14.49 9.12 -16.31
N VAL A 356 -14.59 10.45 -16.30
CA VAL A 356 -15.26 11.16 -15.20
C VAL A 356 -16.78 10.94 -15.27
N SER A 357 -17.39 10.97 -16.47
CA SER A 357 -18.82 10.74 -16.64
C SER A 357 -19.29 9.34 -16.23
N LEU A 358 -18.41 8.32 -16.24
CA LEU A 358 -18.74 7.00 -15.69
C LEU A 358 -19.08 7.03 -14.19
N PHE A 359 -18.64 8.05 -13.47
CA PHE A 359 -18.90 8.19 -12.03
C PHE A 359 -20.00 9.21 -11.71
N VAL A 360 -20.23 10.18 -12.61
CA VAL A 360 -21.22 11.26 -12.39
C VAL A 360 -21.85 11.61 -13.74
N GLU A 361 -23.01 11.02 -14.02
CA GLU A 361 -23.76 11.27 -15.27
C GLU A 361 -24.62 12.55 -15.21
N SER A 362 -25.03 12.98 -14.01
CA SER A 362 -26.09 13.97 -13.81
C SER A 362 -25.60 15.41 -13.64
N ASP A 363 -24.30 15.66 -13.41
CA ASP A 363 -23.76 17.01 -13.18
C ASP A 363 -22.70 17.39 -14.23
N PRO A 364 -23.08 18.25 -15.21
CA PRO A 364 -22.17 18.71 -16.27
C PRO A 364 -20.96 19.49 -15.74
N GLU A 365 -21.09 20.20 -14.61
CA GLU A 365 -20.03 20.99 -14.02
C GLU A 365 -18.96 20.09 -13.39
N VAL A 366 -19.37 19.07 -12.63
CA VAL A 366 -18.49 18.05 -12.09
C VAL A 366 -17.72 17.34 -13.22
N SER A 367 -18.41 17.00 -14.31
CA SER A 367 -17.78 16.37 -15.47
C SER A 367 -16.76 17.28 -16.15
N ARG A 368 -17.03 18.59 -16.26
CA ARG A 368 -16.10 19.58 -16.84
C ARG A 368 -14.85 19.74 -15.97
N ILE A 369 -15.03 20.12 -14.71
CA ILE A 369 -13.93 20.33 -13.75
C ILE A 369 -13.09 19.06 -13.59
N GLY A 370 -13.75 17.91 -13.39
CA GLY A 370 -13.05 16.63 -13.22
C GLY A 370 -12.22 16.24 -14.44
N ALA A 371 -12.71 16.52 -15.67
CA ALA A 371 -11.96 16.26 -16.88
C ALA A 371 -10.72 17.17 -17.01
N GLU A 372 -10.82 18.44 -16.62
CA GLU A 372 -9.70 19.40 -16.60
C GLU A 372 -8.64 18.96 -15.59
N VAL A 373 -9.03 18.70 -14.35
CA VAL A 373 -8.14 18.20 -13.28
C VAL A 373 -7.45 16.90 -13.68
N LEU A 374 -8.20 15.94 -14.25
CA LEU A 374 -7.64 14.67 -14.70
C LEU A 374 -6.58 14.88 -15.81
N ARG A 375 -6.84 15.78 -16.77
CA ARG A 375 -5.88 16.11 -17.81
C ARG A 375 -4.59 16.72 -17.24
N TYR A 376 -4.69 17.66 -16.30
CA TYR A 376 -3.50 18.21 -15.64
C TYR A 376 -2.71 17.12 -14.90
N GLN A 377 -3.37 16.22 -14.19
CA GLN A 377 -2.70 15.10 -13.52
C GLN A 377 -2.06 14.13 -14.53
N CYS A 378 -2.68 13.88 -15.67
CA CYS A 378 -2.12 13.04 -16.72
C CYS A 378 -0.79 13.57 -17.27
N LEU A 379 -0.55 14.89 -17.30
CA LEU A 379 0.72 15.46 -17.76
C LEU A 379 1.91 15.08 -16.88
N SER A 380 1.68 14.95 -15.56
CA SER A 380 2.73 14.59 -14.59
C SER A 380 2.77 13.09 -14.26
N PHE A 381 1.71 12.34 -14.55
CA PHE A 381 1.59 10.94 -14.16
C PHE A 381 2.74 10.04 -14.65
N PRO A 382 3.34 10.22 -15.85
CA PRO A 382 4.53 9.49 -16.29
C PRO A 382 5.72 9.60 -15.33
N LEU A 383 5.87 10.77 -14.68
CA LEU A 383 6.98 11.05 -13.76
C LEU A 383 6.83 10.27 -12.44
N THR A 384 5.60 9.97 -12.04
CA THR A 384 5.31 9.28 -10.77
C THR A 384 5.85 7.86 -10.75
N GLY A 385 5.94 7.20 -11.91
CA GLY A 385 6.54 5.87 -12.04
C GLY A 385 7.98 5.83 -11.52
N TYR A 386 8.80 6.80 -11.91
CA TYR A 386 10.17 6.92 -11.45
C TYR A 386 10.25 7.21 -9.94
N VAL A 387 9.43 8.15 -9.44
CA VAL A 387 9.40 8.54 -8.02
C VAL A 387 9.10 7.34 -7.12
N VAL A 388 8.11 6.53 -7.49
CA VAL A 388 7.73 5.32 -6.73
C VAL A 388 8.85 4.27 -6.75
N MET A 389 9.52 4.07 -7.90
CA MET A 389 10.63 3.11 -7.99
C MET A 389 11.83 3.58 -7.15
N VAL A 390 12.19 4.86 -7.17
CA VAL A 390 13.24 5.42 -6.31
C VAL A 390 12.90 5.24 -4.83
N ASN A 391 11.66 5.52 -4.42
CA ASN A 391 11.22 5.33 -3.04
C ASN A 391 11.40 3.87 -2.59
N MET A 392 10.90 2.91 -3.38
CA MET A 392 10.98 1.48 -3.06
C MET A 392 12.41 0.95 -3.10
N TYR A 393 13.24 1.46 -4.01
CA TYR A 393 14.67 1.16 -4.06
C TYR A 393 15.39 1.61 -2.79
N LEU A 394 15.27 2.88 -2.42
CA LEU A 394 15.90 3.45 -1.21
C LEU A 394 15.45 2.73 0.06
N GLN A 395 14.17 2.36 0.14
CA GLN A 395 13.60 1.59 1.25
C GLN A 395 14.25 0.21 1.38
N ASN A 396 14.49 -0.50 0.26
CA ASN A 396 15.08 -1.83 0.25
C ASN A 396 16.56 -1.84 0.66
N ILE A 397 17.34 -0.84 0.24
CA ILE A 397 18.77 -0.74 0.55
C ILE A 397 19.06 -0.03 1.89
N ARG A 398 18.01 0.18 2.72
CA ARG A 398 18.12 0.78 4.05
C ARG A 398 18.55 2.27 4.07
N ARG A 399 18.32 3.01 3.00
CA ARG A 399 18.51 4.46 2.98
C ARG A 399 17.23 5.16 3.48
N THR A 400 16.96 5.03 4.80
CA THR A 400 15.69 5.40 5.43
C THR A 400 15.34 6.88 5.26
N VAL A 401 16.27 7.80 5.56
CA VAL A 401 15.98 9.25 5.50
C VAL A 401 15.60 9.71 4.09
N PRO A 402 16.39 9.43 3.03
CA PRO A 402 15.98 9.75 1.68
C PRO A 402 14.67 9.07 1.26
N ALA A 403 14.43 7.83 1.71
CA ALA A 403 13.19 7.11 1.41
C ALA A 403 11.96 7.78 2.05
N VAL A 404 12.07 8.27 3.31
CA VAL A 404 10.99 9.02 3.99
C VAL A 404 10.75 10.36 3.29
N ILE A 405 11.81 11.09 2.94
CA ILE A 405 11.69 12.37 2.22
C ILE A 405 10.94 12.18 0.91
N ILE A 406 11.32 11.20 0.08
CA ILE A 406 10.62 10.90 -1.18
C ILE A 406 9.18 10.42 -0.93
N ALA A 407 8.95 9.62 0.11
CA ALA A 407 7.62 9.15 0.46
C ALA A 407 6.66 10.29 0.81
N MET A 408 7.16 11.32 1.50
CA MET A 408 6.40 12.51 1.89
C MET A 408 6.35 13.58 0.79
N ALA A 409 7.30 13.57 -0.15
CA ALA A 409 7.49 14.63 -1.13
C ALA A 409 6.21 14.88 -1.93
N ARG A 410 5.63 13.82 -2.50
CA ARG A 410 4.52 13.90 -3.44
C ARG A 410 3.23 14.43 -2.79
N GLN A 411 2.85 13.94 -1.63
CA GLN A 411 1.57 14.23 -1.00
C GLN A 411 1.68 15.25 0.16
N GLY A 412 2.86 15.41 0.74
CA GLY A 412 3.09 16.31 1.86
C GLY A 412 3.89 17.55 1.48
N ILE A 413 5.20 17.36 1.26
CA ILE A 413 6.17 18.46 1.15
C ILE A 413 5.87 19.39 -0.03
N PHE A 414 5.42 18.86 -1.17
CA PHE A 414 5.15 19.67 -2.36
C PHE A 414 3.67 19.91 -2.60
N LEU A 415 2.76 18.94 -2.37
CA LEU A 415 1.34 19.14 -2.66
C LEU A 415 0.70 20.17 -1.72
N ILE A 416 0.96 20.07 -0.42
CA ILE A 416 0.32 20.97 0.54
C ILE A 416 0.71 22.44 0.27
N PRO A 417 2.00 22.80 0.13
CA PRO A 417 2.36 24.15 -0.28
C PRO A 417 1.81 24.55 -1.65
N ALA A 418 1.80 23.62 -2.63
CA ALA A 418 1.28 23.91 -3.96
C ALA A 418 -0.22 24.21 -3.94
N LEU A 419 -1.01 23.57 -3.10
CA LEU A 419 -2.43 23.87 -2.92
C LEU A 419 -2.65 25.29 -2.37
N PHE A 420 -1.94 25.67 -1.31
CA PHE A 420 -2.10 27.00 -0.72
C PHE A 420 -1.55 28.11 -1.59
N LEU A 421 -0.33 27.95 -2.10
CA LEU A 421 0.31 28.94 -2.98
C LEU A 421 -0.41 29.05 -4.33
N GLY A 422 -0.79 27.91 -4.91
CA GLY A 422 -1.56 27.86 -6.15
C GLY A 422 -2.91 28.56 -6.00
N ASN A 423 -3.64 28.26 -4.93
CA ASN A 423 -4.90 28.90 -4.62
C ASN A 423 -4.74 30.44 -4.46
N TRP A 424 -3.67 30.88 -3.79
CA TRP A 424 -3.40 32.31 -3.58
C TRP A 424 -3.01 33.03 -4.88
N LEU A 425 -2.19 32.41 -5.73
CA LEU A 425 -1.64 33.05 -6.95
C LEU A 425 -2.58 32.95 -8.15
N LEU A 426 -3.24 31.82 -8.34
CA LEU A 426 -3.98 31.46 -9.55
C LEU A 426 -5.45 31.11 -9.29
N GLY A 427 -5.91 31.22 -8.03
CA GLY A 427 -7.27 30.82 -7.65
C GLY A 427 -7.53 29.34 -7.93
N PHE A 428 -8.68 29.03 -8.50
CA PHE A 428 -9.10 27.65 -8.73
C PHE A 428 -8.13 26.86 -9.66
N LEU A 429 -7.63 27.48 -10.71
CA LEU A 429 -6.65 26.86 -11.60
C LEU A 429 -5.39 26.38 -10.82
N GLY A 430 -4.97 27.15 -9.81
CA GLY A 430 -3.85 26.75 -8.96
C GLY A 430 -4.14 25.48 -8.16
N VAL A 431 -5.39 25.26 -7.74
CA VAL A 431 -5.81 24.03 -7.06
C VAL A 431 -5.86 22.85 -8.04
N GLU A 432 -6.35 23.05 -9.26
CA GLU A 432 -6.42 22.03 -10.29
C GLU A 432 -5.05 21.49 -10.70
N ILE A 433 -4.05 22.35 -10.83
CA ILE A 433 -2.69 21.98 -11.26
C ILE A 433 -1.78 21.57 -10.09
N ALA A 434 -2.19 21.76 -8.82
CA ALA A 434 -1.34 21.56 -7.64
C ALA A 434 -0.71 20.17 -7.58
N GLN A 435 -1.47 19.12 -7.94
CA GLN A 435 -0.97 17.74 -7.96
C GLN A 435 0.10 17.55 -9.05
N ALA A 436 -0.08 18.15 -10.23
CA ALA A 436 0.88 18.07 -11.31
C ALA A 436 2.20 18.78 -10.96
N VAL A 437 2.11 19.92 -10.28
CA VAL A 437 3.29 20.66 -9.75
C VAL A 437 4.01 19.82 -8.70
N ALA A 438 3.26 19.21 -7.75
CA ALA A 438 3.83 18.37 -6.70
C ALA A 438 4.53 17.12 -7.25
N ASP A 439 3.94 16.47 -8.25
CA ASP A 439 4.50 15.29 -8.92
C ASP A 439 5.80 15.65 -9.65
N THR A 440 5.82 16.78 -10.36
CA THR A 440 7.00 17.29 -11.08
C THR A 440 8.12 17.64 -10.10
N ALA A 441 7.83 18.37 -9.03
CA ALA A 441 8.81 18.70 -8.00
C ALA A 441 9.37 17.45 -7.31
N SER A 442 8.52 16.46 -7.03
CA SER A 442 8.93 15.17 -6.46
C SER A 442 9.85 14.39 -7.40
N PHE A 443 9.58 14.44 -8.70
CA PHE A 443 10.43 13.82 -9.71
C PHE A 443 11.81 14.48 -9.75
N LEU A 444 11.87 15.82 -9.79
CA LEU A 444 13.13 16.56 -9.76
C LEU A 444 13.96 16.24 -8.50
N LEU A 445 13.32 16.09 -7.35
CA LEU A 445 13.97 15.64 -6.10
C LEU A 445 14.45 14.19 -6.18
N ALA A 446 13.68 13.30 -6.82
CA ALA A 446 13.98 11.88 -6.89
C ALA A 446 15.21 11.59 -7.80
N ILE A 447 15.44 12.38 -8.85
CA ILE A 447 16.55 12.17 -9.78
C ILE A 447 17.90 12.12 -9.07
N PRO A 448 18.36 13.18 -8.36
CA PRO A 448 19.67 13.17 -7.72
C PRO A 448 19.77 12.08 -6.63
N LEU A 449 18.70 11.83 -5.87
CA LEU A 449 18.69 10.81 -4.84
C LEU A 449 18.84 9.40 -5.42
N GLY A 450 18.15 9.11 -6.51
CA GLY A 450 18.26 7.82 -7.21
C GLY A 450 19.65 7.62 -7.82
N ILE A 451 20.14 8.59 -8.58
CA ILE A 451 21.44 8.52 -9.29
C ILE A 451 22.60 8.44 -8.30
N ASN A 452 22.65 9.33 -7.29
CA ASN A 452 23.73 9.35 -6.31
C ASN A 452 23.81 8.04 -5.53
N THR A 453 22.65 7.46 -5.19
CA THR A 453 22.63 6.21 -4.45
C THR A 453 23.09 5.04 -5.32
N LEU A 454 22.70 5.01 -6.61
CA LEU A 454 23.20 4.01 -7.57
C LEU A 454 24.71 4.09 -7.79
N ASN A 455 25.26 5.30 -7.89
CA ASN A 455 26.68 5.52 -8.13
C ASN A 455 27.58 5.18 -6.91
N ARG A 456 27.01 5.25 -5.71
CA ARG A 456 27.70 4.89 -4.47
C ARG A 456 27.56 3.41 -4.12
N MET A 457 26.66 2.69 -4.74
CA MET A 457 26.42 1.27 -4.46
C MET A 457 27.65 0.42 -4.84
N GLY A 458 28.11 -0.39 -3.90
CA GLY A 458 29.31 -1.23 -4.06
C GLY A 458 30.64 -0.50 -3.78
N LYS A 459 30.62 0.80 -3.47
CA LYS A 459 31.81 1.57 -3.07
C LYS A 459 31.89 1.78 -1.54
N GLU A 460 30.80 1.58 -0.85
CA GLU A 460 30.66 1.54 0.62
C GLU A 460 30.58 0.06 1.09
#